data_3470cc72dc97c276ba50ddb4c470b0ca
#
_entry.id   3470cc72dc97c276ba50ddb4c470b0ca
#
_cell.length_a   1.000
_cell.length_b   1.000
_cell.length_c   1.000
_cell.angle_alpha   90.00
_cell.angle_beta   90.00
_cell.angle_gamma   90.00
#
_symmetry.space_group_name_H-M   'P 1'
#
loop_
_entity.id
_entity.type
_entity.pdbx_description
1 polymer ?
#
loop_
_entity_poly.entity_id
_entity_poly.type
_entity_poly.pdbx_seq_one_letter_code
_entity_poly.pdbx_strand_id
1 'polypeptide(L)'
;MQKKQSLTTTLIVVITTAYLLGSGLSILGNSVVRPLLPKLPDQLALFYGGQYSNGYFPGVSTGQWYRLITVVLVHASLLHIASNMYSLWMFGNLLEGIFGTVRFAAIFVISGITASTASVFLGPHNAYSVGASGAIFGLLGALLVVGKRVGLNYQSLVSVIVLNLIITFSVPGIDWRAHIGGFIGGAAITYALRLFKRT
;
A
#
# COMPACT_ATOMS: atom_id res chain seq x y z
N MET A 1 26.91 13.02 -14.13
CA MET A 1 26.22 12.67 -12.84
C MET A 1 25.18 11.61 -13.12
N GLN A 2 25.37 10.36 -12.71
CA GLN A 2 24.31 9.37 -12.78
C GLN A 2 23.14 9.80 -11.90
N LYS A 3 21.96 9.94 -12.50
CA LYS A 3 20.72 10.26 -11.78
C LYS A 3 20.43 9.07 -10.86
N LYS A 4 20.59 9.25 -9.54
CA LYS A 4 20.30 8.20 -8.55
C LYS A 4 18.86 7.73 -8.75
N GLN A 5 18.67 6.44 -8.99
CA GLN A 5 17.34 5.86 -9.23
C GLN A 5 16.49 6.07 -7.97
N SER A 6 15.29 6.63 -8.13
CA SER A 6 14.39 6.91 -7.03
C SER A 6 13.80 5.59 -6.50
N LEU A 7 13.67 5.46 -5.18
CA LEU A 7 13.03 4.30 -4.56
C LEU A 7 11.56 4.18 -5.00
N THR A 8 10.88 5.31 -5.15
CA THR A 8 9.51 5.37 -5.68
C THR A 8 9.42 4.66 -7.03
N THR A 9 10.33 4.98 -7.96
CA THR A 9 10.39 4.30 -9.27
C THR A 9 10.69 2.81 -9.12
N THR A 10 11.63 2.45 -8.26
CA THR A 10 11.97 1.04 -7.99
C THR A 10 10.76 0.27 -7.44
N LEU A 11 10.02 0.83 -6.50
CA LEU A 11 8.79 0.22 -5.95
C LEU A 11 7.74 0.02 -7.04
N ILE A 12 7.50 1.03 -7.88
CA ILE A 12 6.56 0.92 -9.01
C ILE A 12 6.95 -0.23 -9.94
N VAL A 13 8.22 -0.32 -10.33
CA VAL A 13 8.71 -1.40 -11.20
C VAL A 13 8.53 -2.77 -10.54
N VAL A 14 8.94 -2.92 -9.29
CA VAL A 14 8.84 -4.20 -8.54
C VAL A 14 7.39 -4.64 -8.41
N ILE A 15 6.49 -3.74 -7.99
CA ILE A 15 5.06 -4.04 -7.79
C ILE A 15 4.40 -4.40 -9.13
N THR A 16 4.67 -3.63 -10.19
CA THR A 16 4.13 -3.90 -11.53
C THR A 16 4.62 -5.23 -12.08
N THR A 17 5.91 -5.54 -11.89
CA THR A 17 6.49 -6.82 -12.31
C THR A 17 5.84 -7.98 -11.55
N ALA A 18 5.69 -7.88 -10.23
CA ALA A 18 5.02 -8.91 -9.42
C ALA A 18 3.57 -9.15 -9.88
N TYR A 19 2.83 -8.07 -10.18
CA TYR A 19 1.47 -8.17 -10.72
C TYR A 19 1.44 -8.90 -12.07
N LEU A 20 2.29 -8.53 -13.01
CA LEU A 20 2.34 -9.17 -14.33
C LEU A 20 2.73 -10.65 -14.24
N LEU A 21 3.66 -11.00 -13.36
CA LEU A 21 4.08 -12.38 -13.14
C LEU A 21 2.96 -13.23 -12.51
N GLY A 22 2.21 -12.67 -11.54
CA GLY A 22 1.20 -13.40 -10.77
C GLY A 22 -0.19 -13.39 -11.39
N SER A 23 -0.60 -12.27 -11.96
CA SER A 23 -1.96 -12.07 -12.49
C SER A 23 -2.03 -12.03 -14.01
N GLY A 24 -0.88 -11.85 -14.69
CA GLY A 24 -0.85 -11.62 -16.12
C GLY A 24 -1.44 -10.25 -16.50
N LEU A 25 -1.81 -10.10 -17.76
CA LEU A 25 -2.48 -8.89 -18.26
C LEU A 25 -3.78 -9.29 -18.96
N SER A 26 -4.90 -8.78 -18.45
CA SER A 26 -6.21 -8.95 -19.06
C SER A 26 -6.78 -7.57 -19.44
N ILE A 27 -7.21 -7.43 -20.68
CA ILE A 27 -7.86 -6.23 -21.19
C ILE A 27 -9.25 -6.64 -21.73
N LEU A 28 -10.29 -5.96 -21.25
CA LEU A 28 -11.68 -6.20 -21.65
C LEU A 28 -12.10 -7.69 -21.55
N GLY A 29 -11.61 -8.37 -20.49
CA GLY A 29 -11.94 -9.78 -20.24
C GLY A 29 -11.12 -10.81 -21.04
N ASN A 30 -10.27 -10.35 -21.96
CA ASN A 30 -9.38 -11.22 -22.72
C ASN A 30 -7.97 -11.20 -22.12
N SER A 31 -7.40 -12.40 -21.90
CA SER A 31 -6.01 -12.53 -21.42
C SER A 31 -5.05 -12.22 -22.56
N VAL A 32 -4.37 -11.06 -22.47
CA VAL A 32 -3.33 -10.62 -23.41
C VAL A 32 -1.99 -11.27 -23.06
N VAL A 33 -1.70 -11.36 -21.74
CA VAL A 33 -0.51 -12.04 -21.21
C VAL A 33 -0.97 -12.99 -20.10
N ARG A 34 -0.67 -14.28 -20.24
CA ARG A 34 -0.93 -15.28 -19.21
C ARG A 34 0.05 -15.13 -18.04
N PRO A 35 -0.38 -15.35 -16.78
CA PRO A 35 0.51 -15.30 -15.65
C PRO A 35 1.57 -16.39 -15.71
N LEU A 36 2.83 -16.04 -15.42
CA LEU A 36 3.93 -17.00 -15.31
C LEU A 36 3.94 -17.71 -13.95
N LEU A 37 3.46 -17.04 -12.91
CA LEU A 37 3.42 -17.53 -11.52
C LEU A 37 2.00 -17.40 -10.94
N PRO A 38 1.01 -18.18 -11.43
CA PRO A 38 -0.41 -17.99 -11.09
C PRO A 38 -0.75 -18.20 -9.59
N LYS A 39 0.11 -18.90 -8.83
CA LYS A 39 -0.05 -19.08 -7.38
C LYS A 39 0.56 -17.95 -6.55
N LEU A 40 1.30 -17.05 -7.16
CA LEU A 40 1.99 -15.95 -6.45
C LEU A 40 1.02 -15.05 -5.68
N PRO A 41 -0.14 -14.62 -6.23
CA PRO A 41 -1.10 -13.82 -5.49
C PRO A 41 -1.58 -14.49 -4.20
N ASP A 42 -1.91 -15.77 -4.22
CA ASP A 42 -2.39 -16.51 -3.05
C ASP A 42 -1.32 -16.64 -1.96
N GLN A 43 -0.06 -16.75 -2.36
CA GLN A 43 1.07 -16.85 -1.45
C GLN A 43 1.43 -15.53 -0.78
N LEU A 44 1.21 -14.40 -1.45
CA LEU A 44 1.65 -13.08 -1.02
C LEU A 44 0.51 -12.20 -0.47
N ALA A 45 -0.76 -12.50 -0.81
CA ALA A 45 -1.92 -11.78 -0.30
C ALA A 45 -2.01 -11.85 1.22
N LEU A 46 -2.52 -10.80 1.83
CA LEU A 46 -2.72 -10.75 3.27
C LEU A 46 -3.95 -11.60 3.64
N PHE A 47 -3.76 -12.52 4.56
CA PHE A 47 -4.81 -13.41 5.07
C PHE A 47 -4.53 -13.75 6.54
N TYR A 48 -5.58 -13.78 7.36
CA TYR A 48 -5.42 -14.12 8.77
C TYR A 48 -4.90 -15.56 8.93
N GLY A 49 -5.54 -16.52 8.27
CA GLY A 49 -5.18 -17.95 8.33
C GLY A 49 -5.83 -18.69 9.50
N GLY A 50 -5.76 -20.01 9.46
CA GLY A 50 -6.30 -20.89 10.48
C GLY A 50 -7.16 -22.04 9.94
N GLN A 51 -7.89 -22.69 10.84
CA GLN A 51 -8.85 -23.76 10.50
C GLN A 51 -10.21 -23.15 10.20
N TYR A 52 -10.75 -23.48 9.03
CA TYR A 52 -12.09 -23.10 8.57
C TYR A 52 -12.91 -24.37 8.24
N SER A 53 -14.21 -24.23 8.00
CA SER A 53 -15.10 -25.36 7.68
C SER A 53 -14.70 -26.14 6.42
N ASN A 54 -14.04 -25.48 5.48
CA ASN A 54 -13.57 -26.03 4.19
C ASN A 54 -12.07 -26.38 4.17
N GLY A 55 -11.37 -26.32 5.31
CA GLY A 55 -9.98 -26.75 5.44
C GLY A 55 -9.09 -25.81 6.20
N TYR A 56 -7.79 -26.19 6.27
CA TYR A 56 -6.75 -25.38 6.88
C TYR A 56 -6.11 -24.46 5.83
N PHE A 57 -6.02 -23.17 6.15
CA PHE A 57 -5.41 -22.16 5.29
C PHE A 57 -4.29 -21.43 6.05
N PRO A 58 -3.05 -21.49 5.57
CA PRO A 58 -1.94 -20.79 6.21
C PRO A 58 -2.03 -19.29 6.03
N GLY A 59 -1.70 -18.53 7.08
CA GLY A 59 -1.74 -17.07 7.07
C GLY A 59 -0.93 -16.47 8.22
N VAL A 60 -1.22 -15.22 8.57
CA VAL A 60 -0.49 -14.48 9.62
C VAL A 60 -0.57 -15.18 10.98
N SER A 61 -1.76 -15.65 11.40
CA SER A 61 -1.96 -16.34 12.68
C SER A 61 -1.24 -17.67 12.78
N THR A 62 -0.83 -18.23 11.65
CA THR A 62 -0.11 -19.51 11.55
C THR A 62 1.36 -19.34 11.20
N GLY A 63 1.91 -18.12 11.38
CA GLY A 63 3.34 -17.83 11.24
C GLY A 63 3.77 -17.18 9.93
N GLN A 64 2.84 -16.92 8.98
CA GLN A 64 3.19 -16.26 7.70
C GLN A 64 3.22 -14.73 7.82
N TRP A 65 4.02 -14.21 8.75
CA TRP A 65 4.16 -12.77 9.04
C TRP A 65 4.64 -11.93 7.84
N TYR A 66 5.36 -12.55 6.90
CA TYR A 66 5.81 -11.88 5.67
C TYR A 66 4.66 -11.28 4.86
N ARG A 67 3.43 -11.82 4.98
CA ARG A 67 2.24 -11.33 4.31
C ARG A 67 1.86 -9.90 4.70
N LEU A 68 2.28 -9.44 5.88
CA LEU A 68 2.10 -8.04 6.31
C LEU A 68 2.85 -7.05 5.42
N ILE A 69 3.89 -7.52 4.71
CA ILE A 69 4.72 -6.70 3.81
C ILE A 69 4.41 -7.04 2.35
N THR A 70 4.32 -8.35 2.03
CA THR A 70 4.21 -8.79 0.63
C THR A 70 2.86 -8.46 -0.02
N VAL A 71 1.84 -8.19 0.77
CA VAL A 71 0.50 -7.77 0.30
C VAL A 71 0.55 -6.61 -0.69
N VAL A 72 1.53 -5.71 -0.58
CA VAL A 72 1.70 -4.57 -1.50
C VAL A 72 1.99 -4.98 -2.94
N LEU A 73 2.46 -6.22 -3.15
CA LEU A 73 2.80 -6.77 -4.47
C LEU A 73 1.59 -7.33 -5.21
N VAL A 74 0.48 -7.59 -4.50
CA VAL A 74 -0.70 -8.25 -5.07
C VAL A 74 -1.79 -7.22 -5.37
N HIS A 75 -2.38 -7.29 -6.56
CA HIS A 75 -3.47 -6.42 -6.96
C HIS A 75 -4.59 -7.21 -7.65
N ALA A 76 -5.84 -6.84 -7.37
CA ALA A 76 -7.01 -7.57 -7.84
C ALA A 76 -7.35 -7.32 -9.32
N SER A 77 -6.93 -6.18 -9.89
CA SER A 77 -7.27 -5.80 -11.26
C SER A 77 -6.27 -4.81 -11.85
N LEU A 78 -6.32 -4.64 -13.17
CA LEU A 78 -5.50 -3.65 -13.87
C LEU A 78 -5.80 -2.21 -13.39
N LEU A 79 -7.07 -1.87 -13.17
CA LEU A 79 -7.45 -0.55 -12.65
C LEU A 79 -6.92 -0.35 -11.22
N HIS A 80 -6.98 -1.40 -10.39
CA HIS A 80 -6.48 -1.34 -9.02
C HIS A 80 -4.97 -1.07 -8.99
N ILE A 81 -4.15 -1.80 -9.78
CA ILE A 81 -2.71 -1.52 -9.81
C ILE A 81 -2.41 -0.17 -10.46
N ALA A 82 -3.07 0.21 -11.54
CA ALA A 82 -2.83 1.48 -12.21
C ALA A 82 -3.08 2.67 -11.29
N SER A 83 -4.20 2.68 -10.55
CA SER A 83 -4.51 3.74 -9.57
C SER A 83 -3.50 3.78 -8.41
N ASN A 84 -3.07 2.61 -7.91
CA ASN A 84 -2.04 2.53 -6.88
C ASN A 84 -0.68 3.06 -7.37
N MET A 85 -0.24 2.66 -8.56
CA MET A 85 1.05 3.09 -9.11
C MET A 85 1.05 4.58 -9.44
N TYR A 86 -0.07 5.12 -9.95
CA TYR A 86 -0.22 6.56 -10.15
C TYR A 86 -0.12 7.33 -8.82
N SER A 87 -0.84 6.88 -7.80
CA SER A 87 -0.81 7.50 -6.46
C SER A 87 0.59 7.40 -5.82
N LEU A 88 1.24 6.24 -5.95
CA LEU A 88 2.60 6.03 -5.47
C LEU A 88 3.60 6.93 -6.22
N TRP A 89 3.46 7.06 -7.55
CA TRP A 89 4.28 7.97 -8.32
C TRP A 89 4.12 9.42 -7.85
N MET A 90 2.90 9.88 -7.63
CA MET A 90 2.61 11.26 -7.25
C MET A 90 3.07 11.56 -5.81
N PHE A 91 2.61 10.78 -4.83
CA PHE A 91 2.89 11.03 -3.41
C PHE A 91 4.28 10.55 -3.00
N GLY A 92 4.75 9.45 -3.58
CA GLY A 92 6.05 8.86 -3.30
C GLY A 92 7.18 9.78 -3.74
N ASN A 93 7.17 10.26 -4.99
CA ASN A 93 8.21 11.20 -5.46
C ASN A 93 8.24 12.49 -4.63
N LEU A 94 7.07 13.00 -4.24
CA LEU A 94 6.99 14.20 -3.40
C LEU A 94 7.63 13.96 -2.03
N LEU A 95 7.25 12.87 -1.34
CA LEU A 95 7.77 12.55 0.00
C LEU A 95 9.24 12.10 -0.04
N GLU A 96 9.66 11.35 -1.06
CA GLU A 96 11.07 10.99 -1.24
C GLU A 96 11.92 12.25 -1.46
N GLY A 97 11.42 13.25 -2.20
CA GLY A 97 12.06 14.55 -2.36
C GLY A 97 12.18 15.33 -1.05
N ILE A 98 11.16 15.29 -0.19
CA ILE A 98 11.14 16.00 1.11
C ILE A 98 12.04 15.33 2.15
N PHE A 99 11.99 13.99 2.26
CA PHE A 99 12.61 13.24 3.35
C PHE A 99 13.90 12.52 2.98
N GLY A 100 14.15 12.34 1.68
CA GLY A 100 15.18 11.45 1.16
C GLY A 100 14.75 9.98 1.22
N THR A 101 15.47 9.13 0.48
CA THR A 101 15.14 7.74 0.22
C THR A 101 14.93 6.90 1.50
N VAL A 102 15.82 7.01 2.49
CA VAL A 102 15.76 6.16 3.69
C VAL A 102 14.53 6.46 4.55
N ARG A 103 14.22 7.73 4.79
CA ARG A 103 13.05 8.12 5.57
C ARG A 103 11.75 7.83 4.82
N PHE A 104 11.74 8.06 3.51
CA PHE A 104 10.61 7.66 2.66
C PHE A 104 10.37 6.15 2.72
N ALA A 105 11.42 5.33 2.65
CA ALA A 105 11.32 3.88 2.82
C ALA A 105 10.69 3.50 4.17
N ALA A 106 11.15 4.13 5.25
CA ALA A 106 10.59 3.89 6.59
C ALA A 106 9.10 4.26 6.66
N ILE A 107 8.71 5.42 6.10
CA ILE A 107 7.31 5.85 6.05
C ILE A 107 6.49 4.82 5.28
N PHE A 108 6.91 4.41 4.09
CA PHE A 108 6.19 3.46 3.24
C PHE A 108 6.02 2.09 3.92
N VAL A 109 7.11 1.53 4.44
CA VAL A 109 7.11 0.18 5.06
C VAL A 109 6.28 0.17 6.35
N ILE A 110 6.46 1.15 7.24
CA ILE A 110 5.71 1.21 8.51
C ILE A 110 4.22 1.44 8.22
N SER A 111 3.88 2.29 7.26
CA SER A 111 2.50 2.48 6.81
C SER A 111 1.89 1.18 6.29
N GLY A 112 2.62 0.42 5.48
CA GLY A 112 2.18 -0.87 4.98
C GLY A 112 1.95 -1.89 6.10
N ILE A 113 2.88 -1.99 7.06
CA ILE A 113 2.76 -2.89 8.21
C ILE A 113 1.56 -2.51 9.09
N THR A 114 1.38 -1.23 9.42
CA THR A 114 0.24 -0.77 10.24
C THR A 114 -1.09 -0.97 9.52
N ALA A 115 -1.13 -0.76 8.20
CA ALA A 115 -2.29 -1.07 7.36
C ALA A 115 -2.65 -2.55 7.43
N SER A 116 -1.69 -3.42 7.18
CA SER A 116 -1.86 -4.87 7.20
C SER A 116 -2.26 -5.38 8.58
N THR A 117 -1.66 -4.83 9.64
CA THR A 117 -2.02 -5.15 11.03
C THR A 117 -3.47 -4.77 11.32
N ALA A 118 -3.89 -3.56 10.94
CA ALA A 118 -5.28 -3.13 11.11
C ALA A 118 -6.26 -4.02 10.33
N SER A 119 -5.93 -4.38 9.09
CA SER A 119 -6.72 -5.30 8.26
C SER A 119 -6.90 -6.66 8.92
N VAL A 120 -5.80 -7.30 9.31
CA VAL A 120 -5.77 -8.66 9.85
C VAL A 120 -6.46 -8.76 11.20
N PHE A 121 -6.22 -7.81 12.11
CA PHE A 121 -6.71 -7.93 13.51
C PHE A 121 -8.06 -7.25 13.74
N LEU A 122 -8.48 -6.32 12.87
CA LEU A 122 -9.77 -5.64 12.99
C LEU A 122 -10.76 -6.06 11.89
N GLY A 123 -10.30 -6.80 10.90
CA GLY A 123 -11.08 -7.28 9.76
C GLY A 123 -11.68 -8.67 9.98
N PRO A 124 -12.51 -9.13 9.05
CA PRO A 124 -13.01 -10.49 9.05
C PRO A 124 -11.88 -11.46 8.70
N HIS A 125 -11.69 -12.50 9.53
CA HIS A 125 -10.57 -13.44 9.39
C HIS A 125 -10.62 -14.29 8.12
N ASN A 126 -11.77 -14.40 7.48
CA ASN A 126 -11.97 -15.13 6.23
C ASN A 126 -11.83 -14.26 4.97
N ALA A 127 -11.40 -13.02 5.11
CA ALA A 127 -11.18 -12.11 3.98
C ALA A 127 -9.70 -12.04 3.59
N TYR A 128 -9.48 -11.96 2.28
CA TYR A 128 -8.17 -11.60 1.73
C TYR A 128 -8.09 -10.08 1.54
N SER A 129 -6.95 -9.49 1.90
CA SER A 129 -6.63 -8.11 1.55
C SER A 129 -5.44 -8.08 0.58
N VAL A 130 -5.49 -7.17 -0.39
CA VAL A 130 -4.48 -7.04 -1.46
C VAL A 130 -4.28 -5.56 -1.81
N GLY A 131 -3.07 -5.21 -2.20
CA GLY A 131 -2.76 -3.88 -2.74
C GLY A 131 -1.78 -3.07 -1.92
N ALA A 132 -1.13 -2.13 -2.59
CA ALA A 132 -0.25 -1.14 -1.97
C ALA A 132 -1.03 0.03 -1.31
N SER A 133 -2.35 0.06 -1.46
CA SER A 133 -3.19 1.21 -1.08
C SER A 133 -3.09 1.57 0.40
N GLY A 134 -2.96 0.60 1.30
CA GLY A 134 -2.76 0.87 2.73
C GLY A 134 -1.47 1.66 3.01
N ALA A 135 -0.34 1.28 2.37
CA ALA A 135 0.90 2.04 2.45
C ALA A 135 0.76 3.43 1.80
N ILE A 136 0.04 3.53 0.68
CA ILE A 136 -0.23 4.81 -0.01
C ILE A 136 -1.10 5.75 0.84
N PHE A 137 -2.11 5.22 1.55
CA PHE A 137 -2.85 6.02 2.55
C PHE A 137 -1.93 6.53 3.65
N GLY A 138 -0.92 5.77 4.03
CA GLY A 138 0.14 6.25 4.92
C GLY A 138 0.95 7.41 4.35
N LEU A 139 1.21 7.43 3.03
CA LEU A 139 1.83 8.58 2.38
C LEU A 139 0.93 9.83 2.45
N LEU A 140 -0.40 9.67 2.31
CA LEU A 140 -1.35 10.77 2.52
C LEU A 140 -1.33 11.27 3.97
N GLY A 141 -1.26 10.36 4.95
CA GLY A 141 -1.07 10.71 6.37
C GLY A 141 0.23 11.47 6.63
N ALA A 142 1.33 11.05 5.99
CA ALA A 142 2.60 11.74 6.04
C ALA A 142 2.52 13.16 5.46
N LEU A 143 1.87 13.32 4.29
CA LEU A 143 1.67 14.63 3.66
C LEU A 143 0.81 15.56 4.52
N LEU A 144 -0.21 15.02 5.21
CA LEU A 144 -1.02 15.82 6.15
C LEU A 144 -0.16 16.43 7.27
N VAL A 145 0.81 15.66 7.79
CA VAL A 145 1.71 16.11 8.87
C VAL A 145 2.69 17.20 8.42
N VAL A 146 3.20 17.12 7.19
CA VAL A 146 4.26 18.05 6.74
C VAL A 146 3.79 19.07 5.71
N GLY A 147 2.62 18.89 5.09
CA GLY A 147 2.17 19.63 3.92
C GLY A 147 2.22 21.16 4.08
N LYS A 148 1.72 21.69 5.21
CA LYS A 148 1.80 23.13 5.50
C LYS A 148 3.23 23.65 5.56
N ARG A 149 4.19 22.85 6.05
CA ARG A 149 5.59 23.29 6.22
C ARG A 149 6.36 23.30 4.92
N VAL A 150 5.97 22.46 3.98
CA VAL A 150 6.60 22.36 2.65
C VAL A 150 5.85 23.15 1.58
N GLY A 151 4.91 24.01 1.99
CA GLY A 151 4.20 24.91 1.10
C GLY A 151 3.15 24.28 0.21
N LEU A 152 2.64 23.07 0.57
CA LEU A 152 1.54 22.48 -0.18
C LEU A 152 0.23 23.25 0.05
N ASN A 153 -0.60 23.32 -0.99
CA ASN A 153 -1.97 23.79 -0.82
C ASN A 153 -2.74 22.81 0.07
N TYR A 154 -2.94 23.21 1.32
CA TYR A 154 -3.55 22.35 2.34
C TYR A 154 -5.00 21.99 2.02
N GLN A 155 -5.75 22.93 1.41
CA GLN A 155 -7.13 22.67 1.00
C GLN A 155 -7.18 21.58 -0.08
N SER A 156 -6.34 21.67 -1.10
CA SER A 156 -6.23 20.63 -2.12
C SER A 156 -5.83 19.28 -1.54
N LEU A 157 -4.88 19.27 -0.61
CA LEU A 157 -4.46 18.03 0.06
C LEU A 157 -5.61 17.39 0.85
N VAL A 158 -6.34 18.19 1.64
CA VAL A 158 -7.51 17.70 2.39
C VAL A 158 -8.59 17.19 1.43
N SER A 159 -8.84 17.89 0.32
CA SER A 159 -9.80 17.43 -0.70
C SER A 159 -9.42 16.07 -1.29
N VAL A 160 -8.14 15.84 -1.58
CA VAL A 160 -7.65 14.54 -2.05
C VAL A 160 -7.86 13.44 -1.00
N ILE A 161 -7.56 13.73 0.27
CA ILE A 161 -7.77 12.78 1.38
C ILE A 161 -9.26 12.44 1.51
N VAL A 162 -10.13 13.45 1.53
CA VAL A 162 -11.59 13.26 1.66
C VAL A 162 -12.13 12.45 0.49
N LEU A 163 -11.73 12.76 -0.75
CA LEU A 163 -12.15 12.00 -1.93
C LEU A 163 -11.75 10.52 -1.82
N ASN A 164 -10.51 10.23 -1.41
CA ASN A 164 -10.03 8.86 -1.21
C ASN A 164 -10.79 8.14 -0.08
N LEU A 165 -11.17 8.84 0.99
CA LEU A 165 -12.02 8.27 2.05
C LEU A 165 -13.44 7.99 1.55
N ILE A 166 -14.04 8.90 0.76
CA ILE A 166 -15.35 8.66 0.14
C ILE A 166 -15.30 7.38 -0.71
N ILE A 167 -14.32 7.25 -1.58
CA ILE A 167 -14.13 6.04 -2.41
C ILE A 167 -13.97 4.81 -1.51
N THR A 168 -13.15 4.90 -0.47
CA THR A 168 -12.88 3.81 0.47
C THR A 168 -14.15 3.26 1.11
N PHE A 169 -15.06 4.13 1.54
CA PHE A 169 -16.29 3.71 2.20
C PHE A 169 -17.47 3.44 1.24
N SER A 170 -17.41 3.94 0.00
CA SER A 170 -18.50 3.79 -0.97
C SER A 170 -18.32 2.58 -1.88
N VAL A 171 -17.10 2.10 -2.12
CA VAL A 171 -16.84 1.00 -3.04
C VAL A 171 -16.73 -0.33 -2.27
N PRO A 172 -17.65 -1.29 -2.52
CA PRO A 172 -17.59 -2.59 -1.87
C PRO A 172 -16.27 -3.32 -2.14
N GLY A 173 -15.76 -4.05 -1.15
CA GLY A 173 -14.53 -4.82 -1.26
C GLY A 173 -13.25 -4.03 -1.01
N ILE A 174 -13.33 -2.72 -0.81
CA ILE A 174 -12.17 -1.94 -0.36
C ILE A 174 -11.96 -2.16 1.15
N ASP A 175 -10.75 -2.52 1.53
CA ASP A 175 -10.34 -2.70 2.92
C ASP A 175 -10.10 -1.35 3.61
N TRP A 176 -11.17 -0.73 4.12
CA TRP A 176 -11.09 0.56 4.80
C TRP A 176 -10.22 0.53 6.06
N ARG A 177 -10.08 -0.64 6.71
CA ARG A 177 -9.26 -0.81 7.92
C ARG A 177 -7.78 -0.67 7.58
N ALA A 178 -7.36 -1.30 6.47
CA ALA A 178 -6.02 -1.12 5.93
C ALA A 178 -5.73 0.36 5.59
N HIS A 179 -6.70 1.05 4.97
CA HIS A 179 -6.54 2.46 4.62
C HIS A 179 -6.39 3.35 5.87
N ILE A 180 -7.25 3.20 6.86
CA ILE A 180 -7.17 3.98 8.10
C ILE A 180 -5.92 3.62 8.90
N GLY A 181 -5.60 2.32 9.05
CA GLY A 181 -4.39 1.86 9.73
C GLY A 181 -3.11 2.40 9.10
N GLY A 182 -3.03 2.36 7.78
CA GLY A 182 -1.92 2.93 7.02
C GLY A 182 -1.80 4.44 7.19
N PHE A 183 -2.92 5.17 7.06
CA PHE A 183 -2.96 6.63 7.23
C PHE A 183 -2.44 7.05 8.62
N ILE A 184 -2.93 6.41 9.68
CA ILE A 184 -2.49 6.67 11.05
C ILE A 184 -1.00 6.33 11.23
N GLY A 185 -0.56 5.16 10.75
CA GLY A 185 0.84 4.73 10.83
C GLY A 185 1.79 5.67 10.12
N GLY A 186 1.43 6.10 8.89
CA GLY A 186 2.20 7.06 8.13
C GLY A 186 2.27 8.45 8.77
N ALA A 187 1.16 8.93 9.32
CA ALA A 187 1.15 10.18 10.07
C ALA A 187 2.03 10.10 11.33
N ALA A 188 1.91 9.02 12.09
CA ALA A 188 2.65 8.81 13.34
C ALA A 188 4.17 8.72 13.11
N ILE A 189 4.63 7.89 12.16
CA ILE A 189 6.06 7.77 11.87
C ILE A 189 6.62 9.09 11.33
N THR A 190 5.88 9.80 10.48
CA THR A 190 6.30 11.09 9.95
C THR A 190 6.42 12.14 11.04
N TYR A 191 5.48 12.16 11.98
CA TYR A 191 5.55 13.04 13.15
C TYR A 191 6.79 12.74 14.00
N ALA A 192 7.08 11.46 14.26
CA ALA A 192 8.27 11.03 14.99
C ALA A 192 9.57 11.46 14.26
N LEU A 193 9.68 11.14 12.96
CA LEU A 193 10.87 11.53 12.16
C LEU A 193 11.10 13.04 12.10
N ARG A 194 10.03 13.84 12.22
CA ARG A 194 10.10 15.30 12.27
C ARG A 194 10.70 15.81 13.57
N LEU A 195 10.48 15.13 14.70
CA LEU A 195 11.04 15.50 15.99
C LEU A 195 12.56 15.35 16.01
N PHE A 196 13.13 14.38 15.29
CA PHE A 196 14.57 14.15 15.19
C PHE A 196 15.31 15.12 14.25
N LYS A 197 14.61 16.03 13.54
CA LYS A 197 15.23 17.01 12.64
C LYS A 197 15.47 18.38 13.30
N ARG A 198 15.34 18.49 14.62
CA ARG A 198 15.46 19.73 15.40
C ARG A 198 16.87 19.98 16.00
N THR A 199 17.91 19.42 15.35
CA THR A 199 19.31 19.78 15.70
C THR A 199 20.01 20.38 14.51
#